data_e118faa79dad5ce2b9f81862ee2bf8b7
#
_entry.id   e118faa79dad5ce2b9f81862ee2bf8b7
#
_cell.length_a   1.000
_cell.length_b   1.000
_cell.length_c   1.000
_cell.angle_alpha   90.00
_cell.angle_beta   90.00
_cell.angle_gamma   90.00
#
_symmetry.space_group_name_H-M   'P 1'
#
loop_
_entity.id
_entity.type
_entity.pdbx_description
1 polymer ?
#
loop_
_entity_poly.entity_id
_entity_poly.type
_entity_poly.pdbx_seq_one_letter_code
_entity_poly.pdbx_strand_id
1 'polypeptide(L)'
;VSVQIVFVHGIRTSATMWRSQLEYLEEQGIPATAVDLPGHGTRMSEDFTVHEAMHTIDAAVRAAAAHGPVLLVGHSMGGLLALAYVGGAQRPQVAGLIAASCTSLPRGAGLAAYRAIARAVDRLPDRGMWITKRILEATIPEETRSDFAAGGYALDTQDTALGNLATLDLATAVARIRVPLWFVNGQWDQLRVNEPLFRRLAPHAELIVVPRTTHLFTAMRPQIFNAVLRLAVATIEAAQTTGTAAGPIPPEEWE
;
A
#
# COMPACT_ATOMS: atom_id res chain seq x y z
N VAL A 1 23.75 -7.71 1.66
CA VAL A 1 22.59 -8.19 0.87
C VAL A 1 21.66 -6.99 0.68
N SER A 2 21.32 -6.64 -0.56
CA SER A 2 20.52 -5.44 -0.83
C SER A 2 19.04 -5.65 -0.43
N VAL A 3 18.39 -4.58 0.03
CA VAL A 3 16.95 -4.59 0.33
C VAL A 3 16.16 -4.85 -0.95
N GLN A 4 15.13 -5.69 -0.85
CA GLN A 4 14.18 -6.00 -1.92
C GLN A 4 12.89 -5.24 -1.67
N ILE A 5 12.33 -4.57 -2.67
CA ILE A 5 11.07 -3.82 -2.49
C ILE A 5 9.92 -4.53 -3.21
N VAL A 6 8.81 -4.71 -2.49
CA VAL A 6 7.56 -5.26 -3.05
C VAL A 6 6.47 -4.21 -2.96
N PHE A 7 5.90 -3.83 -4.09
CA PHE A 7 4.83 -2.83 -4.18
C PHE A 7 3.46 -3.47 -4.36
N VAL A 8 2.47 -2.96 -3.62
CA VAL A 8 1.06 -3.35 -3.69
C VAL A 8 0.20 -2.12 -3.99
N HIS A 9 -0.53 -2.16 -5.09
CA HIS A 9 -1.31 -1.03 -5.59
C HIS A 9 -2.64 -0.79 -4.84
N GLY A 10 -3.26 0.36 -5.09
CA GLY A 10 -4.58 0.72 -4.57
C GLY A 10 -5.74 0.13 -5.39
N ILE A 11 -6.97 0.35 -4.90
CA ILE A 11 -8.18 -0.02 -5.62
C ILE A 11 -8.29 0.76 -6.94
N ARG A 12 -8.88 0.17 -7.97
CA ARG A 12 -9.08 0.74 -9.31
C ARG A 12 -7.79 1.06 -10.08
N THR A 13 -6.63 0.59 -9.61
CA THR A 13 -5.35 0.75 -10.30
C THR A 13 -4.69 -0.62 -10.51
N SER A 14 -3.42 -0.64 -10.83
CA SER A 14 -2.64 -1.85 -11.05
C SER A 14 -1.18 -1.64 -10.65
N ALA A 15 -0.35 -2.65 -10.83
CA ALA A 15 1.10 -2.57 -10.64
C ALA A 15 1.74 -1.41 -11.44
N THR A 16 1.11 -1.01 -12.56
CA THR A 16 1.65 0.05 -13.42
C THR A 16 1.71 1.42 -12.76
N MET A 17 0.92 1.67 -11.70
CA MET A 17 1.01 2.92 -10.95
C MET A 17 2.39 3.16 -10.30
N TRP A 18 3.20 2.11 -10.21
CA TRP A 18 4.52 2.13 -9.60
C TRP A 18 5.68 2.28 -10.59
N ARG A 19 5.41 2.43 -11.91
CA ARG A 19 6.47 2.49 -12.94
C ARG A 19 7.53 3.53 -12.64
N SER A 20 7.12 4.75 -12.32
CA SER A 20 8.06 5.82 -11.96
C SER A 20 8.96 5.47 -10.76
N GLN A 21 8.44 4.73 -9.76
CA GLN A 21 9.23 4.25 -8.63
C GLN A 21 10.13 3.09 -9.03
N LEU A 22 9.66 2.18 -9.86
CA LEU A 22 10.46 1.04 -10.34
C LEU A 22 11.64 1.52 -11.19
N GLU A 23 11.43 2.44 -12.12
CA GLU A 23 12.47 3.06 -12.93
C GLU A 23 13.52 3.76 -12.05
N TYR A 24 13.07 4.58 -11.12
CA TYR A 24 13.95 5.25 -10.17
C TYR A 24 14.78 4.26 -9.34
N LEU A 25 14.20 3.19 -8.84
CA LEU A 25 14.89 2.19 -8.02
C LEU A 25 15.88 1.36 -8.86
N GLU A 26 15.54 1.05 -10.11
CA GLU A 26 16.43 0.41 -11.06
C GLU A 26 17.68 1.26 -11.30
N GLU A 27 17.53 2.57 -11.53
CA GLU A 27 18.64 3.52 -11.64
C GLU A 27 19.52 3.56 -10.39
N GLN A 28 18.93 3.32 -9.21
CA GLN A 28 19.67 3.25 -7.94
C GLN A 28 20.28 1.86 -7.66
N GLY A 29 20.02 0.87 -8.51
CA GLY A 29 20.46 -0.52 -8.29
C GLY A 29 19.72 -1.22 -7.14
N ILE A 30 18.52 -0.76 -6.77
CA ILE A 30 17.70 -1.35 -5.72
C ILE A 30 16.64 -2.26 -6.37
N PRO A 31 16.68 -3.58 -6.12
CA PRO A 31 15.69 -4.50 -6.68
C PRO A 31 14.28 -4.22 -6.18
N ALA A 32 13.34 -4.12 -7.11
CA ALA A 32 11.95 -3.84 -6.79
C ALA A 32 11.00 -4.58 -7.74
N THR A 33 9.84 -4.97 -7.24
CA THR A 33 8.75 -5.56 -8.02
C THR A 33 7.41 -5.00 -7.59
N ALA A 34 6.46 -4.96 -8.50
CA ALA A 34 5.08 -4.58 -8.22
C ALA A 34 4.15 -5.71 -8.66
N VAL A 35 3.13 -5.99 -7.84
CA VAL A 35 2.18 -7.08 -8.10
C VAL A 35 0.83 -6.53 -8.53
N ASP A 36 0.16 -7.25 -9.44
CA ASP A 36 -1.26 -7.05 -9.70
C ASP A 36 -2.08 -7.94 -8.74
N LEU A 37 -2.98 -7.33 -7.99
CA LEU A 37 -3.94 -8.06 -7.17
C LEU A 37 -5.05 -8.68 -8.05
N PRO A 38 -5.74 -9.75 -7.59
CA PRO A 38 -6.88 -10.29 -8.31
C PRO A 38 -7.90 -9.21 -8.68
N GLY A 39 -8.48 -9.29 -9.87
CA GLY A 39 -9.42 -8.29 -10.40
C GLY A 39 -8.78 -6.98 -10.87
N HIS A 40 -7.45 -6.89 -10.93
CA HIS A 40 -6.73 -5.67 -11.31
C HIS A 40 -5.59 -5.96 -12.31
N GLY A 41 -5.27 -5.00 -13.16
CA GLY A 41 -4.15 -5.07 -14.09
C GLY A 41 -4.19 -6.30 -14.99
N THR A 42 -3.13 -7.06 -15.04
CA THR A 42 -3.01 -8.32 -15.81
C THR A 42 -3.94 -9.43 -15.32
N ARG A 43 -4.51 -9.27 -14.11
CA ARG A 43 -5.42 -10.23 -13.46
C ARG A 43 -6.86 -9.72 -13.40
N MET A 44 -7.25 -8.84 -14.32
CA MET A 44 -8.57 -8.18 -14.37
C MET A 44 -9.76 -9.17 -14.42
N SER A 45 -9.56 -10.37 -14.97
CA SER A 45 -10.60 -11.40 -15.09
C SER A 45 -10.78 -12.26 -13.84
N GLU A 46 -9.96 -12.09 -12.82
CA GLU A 46 -10.03 -12.87 -11.59
C GLU A 46 -10.93 -12.20 -10.55
N ASP A 47 -11.60 -13.01 -9.75
CA ASP A 47 -12.41 -12.52 -8.64
C ASP A 47 -11.49 -12.03 -7.48
N PHE A 48 -11.80 -10.86 -6.95
CA PHE A 48 -11.10 -10.34 -5.78
C PHE A 48 -11.60 -11.00 -4.50
N THR A 49 -10.70 -11.61 -3.75
CA THR A 49 -10.89 -11.98 -2.36
C THR A 49 -9.69 -11.54 -1.52
N VAL A 50 -9.91 -11.29 -0.21
CA VAL A 50 -8.78 -11.00 0.71
C VAL A 50 -7.80 -12.16 0.73
N HIS A 51 -8.30 -13.42 0.69
CA HIS A 51 -7.46 -14.62 0.69
C HIS A 51 -6.47 -14.62 -0.48
N GLU A 52 -6.97 -14.46 -1.70
CA GLU A 52 -6.14 -14.45 -2.92
C GLU A 52 -5.21 -13.22 -2.98
N ALA A 53 -5.66 -12.07 -2.49
CA ALA A 53 -4.82 -10.88 -2.37
C ALA A 53 -3.66 -11.12 -1.39
N MET A 54 -3.92 -11.72 -0.22
CA MET A 54 -2.89 -12.09 0.75
C MET A 54 -1.93 -13.14 0.19
N HIS A 55 -2.43 -14.13 -0.54
CA HIS A 55 -1.60 -15.13 -1.21
C HIS A 55 -0.68 -14.49 -2.25
N THR A 56 -1.18 -13.53 -3.03
CA THR A 56 -0.38 -12.77 -4.00
C THR A 56 0.75 -12.00 -3.31
N ILE A 57 0.45 -11.31 -2.20
CA ILE A 57 1.44 -10.57 -1.41
C ILE A 57 2.47 -11.54 -0.82
N ASP A 58 2.03 -12.65 -0.22
CA ASP A 58 2.92 -13.64 0.39
C ASP A 58 3.87 -14.27 -0.63
N ALA A 59 3.38 -14.64 -1.80
CA ALA A 59 4.20 -15.18 -2.88
C ALA A 59 5.30 -14.18 -3.32
N ALA A 60 4.95 -12.91 -3.50
CA ALA A 60 5.92 -11.87 -3.87
C ALA A 60 6.93 -11.60 -2.76
N VAL A 61 6.49 -11.52 -1.50
CA VAL A 61 7.37 -11.32 -0.34
C VAL A 61 8.34 -12.50 -0.20
N ARG A 62 7.88 -13.75 -0.32
CA ARG A 62 8.75 -14.94 -0.24
C ARG A 62 9.77 -14.98 -1.38
N ALA A 63 9.36 -14.65 -2.59
CA ALA A 63 10.27 -14.59 -3.73
C ALA A 63 11.36 -13.52 -3.51
N ALA A 64 10.99 -12.35 -3.04
CA ALA A 64 11.92 -11.28 -2.72
C ALA A 64 12.83 -11.63 -1.53
N ALA A 65 12.29 -12.26 -0.48
CA ALA A 65 13.03 -12.66 0.73
C ALA A 65 14.14 -13.68 0.46
N ALA A 66 14.05 -14.44 -0.63
CA ALA A 66 15.13 -15.33 -1.06
C ALA A 66 16.39 -14.58 -1.49
N HIS A 67 16.29 -13.29 -1.78
CA HIS A 67 17.39 -12.44 -2.27
C HIS A 67 17.84 -11.37 -1.27
N GLY A 68 17.03 -11.07 -0.26
CA GLY A 68 17.37 -10.07 0.76
C GLY A 68 16.21 -9.66 1.66
N PRO A 69 16.45 -8.75 2.62
CA PRO A 69 15.41 -8.22 3.48
C PRO A 69 14.36 -7.46 2.66
N VAL A 70 13.08 -7.66 2.98
CA VAL A 70 11.97 -7.12 2.19
C VAL A 70 11.41 -5.86 2.82
N LEU A 71 11.36 -4.78 2.05
CA LEU A 71 10.52 -3.61 2.31
C LEU A 71 9.19 -3.80 1.56
N LEU A 72 8.10 -4.00 2.29
CA LEU A 72 6.77 -4.04 1.71
C LEU A 72 6.19 -2.63 1.63
N VAL A 73 5.64 -2.27 0.48
CA VAL A 73 5.10 -0.93 0.21
C VAL A 73 3.68 -1.09 -0.31
N GLY A 74 2.69 -0.55 0.39
CA GLY A 74 1.30 -0.60 -0.05
C GLY A 74 0.65 0.79 -0.10
N HIS A 75 -0.13 1.04 -1.16
CA HIS A 75 -0.91 2.26 -1.29
C HIS A 75 -2.42 1.98 -1.14
N SER A 76 -3.12 2.77 -0.33
CA SER A 76 -4.58 2.69 -0.17
C SER A 76 -5.04 1.28 0.19
N MET A 77 -5.83 0.60 -0.64
CA MET A 77 -6.20 -0.81 -0.47
C MET A 77 -4.98 -1.70 -0.23
N GLY A 78 -3.93 -1.56 -1.05
CA GLY A 78 -2.68 -2.30 -0.90
C GLY A 78 -1.99 -2.03 0.43
N GLY A 79 -2.10 -0.80 0.96
CA GLY A 79 -1.59 -0.44 2.28
C GLY A 79 -2.37 -1.12 3.41
N LEU A 80 -3.71 -1.19 3.33
CA LEU A 80 -4.55 -1.91 4.30
C LEU A 80 -4.25 -3.41 4.30
N LEU A 81 -4.10 -4.00 3.11
CA LEU A 81 -3.72 -5.40 2.94
C LEU A 81 -2.31 -5.67 3.50
N ALA A 82 -1.34 -4.79 3.21
CA ALA A 82 0.02 -4.91 3.72
C ALA A 82 0.09 -4.82 5.26
N LEU A 83 -0.68 -3.90 5.87
CA LEU A 83 -0.83 -3.81 7.33
C LEU A 83 -1.41 -5.11 7.92
N ALA A 84 -2.48 -5.63 7.31
CA ALA A 84 -3.11 -6.87 7.75
C ALA A 84 -2.16 -8.07 7.56
N TYR A 85 -1.38 -8.11 6.49
CA TYR A 85 -0.41 -9.16 6.21
C TYR A 85 0.73 -9.17 7.23
N VAL A 86 1.37 -8.01 7.47
CA VAL A 86 2.52 -7.90 8.39
C VAL A 86 2.10 -8.09 9.84
N GLY A 87 0.94 -7.59 10.24
CA GLY A 87 0.40 -7.76 11.60
C GLY A 87 -0.40 -9.04 11.83
N GLY A 88 -0.51 -9.91 10.80
CA GLY A 88 -1.23 -11.17 10.88
C GLY A 88 -0.58 -12.20 11.80
N ALA A 89 -1.27 -13.34 12.01
CA ALA A 89 -0.80 -14.40 12.88
C ALA A 89 0.44 -15.15 12.34
N GLN A 90 0.56 -15.24 11.00
CA GLN A 90 1.76 -15.74 10.35
C GLN A 90 2.75 -14.59 10.23
N ARG A 91 3.96 -14.76 10.76
CA ARG A 91 5.00 -13.72 10.70
C ARG A 91 5.68 -13.73 9.32
N PRO A 92 5.39 -12.80 8.43
CA PRO A 92 6.05 -12.73 7.14
C PRO A 92 7.50 -12.27 7.30
N GLN A 93 8.35 -12.65 6.34
CA GLN A 93 9.75 -12.22 6.26
C GLN A 93 9.84 -10.79 5.70
N VAL A 94 9.29 -9.83 6.43
CA VAL A 94 9.30 -8.40 6.06
C VAL A 94 10.20 -7.65 7.03
N ALA A 95 11.15 -6.87 6.52
CA ALA A 95 12.10 -6.08 7.29
C ALA A 95 11.63 -4.65 7.54
N GLY A 96 10.60 -4.18 6.81
CA GLY A 96 10.00 -2.86 6.97
C GLY A 96 8.71 -2.72 6.17
N LEU A 97 7.86 -1.78 6.55
CA LEU A 97 6.56 -1.53 5.90
C LEU A 97 6.31 -0.04 5.67
N ILE A 98 6.04 0.34 4.43
CA ILE A 98 5.47 1.65 4.09
C ILE A 98 3.97 1.47 3.80
N ALA A 99 3.13 2.09 4.63
CA ALA A 99 1.68 2.11 4.52
C ALA A 99 1.23 3.50 4.05
N ALA A 100 1.04 3.64 2.73
CA ALA A 100 0.77 4.92 2.07
C ALA A 100 -0.73 5.15 1.87
N SER A 101 -1.24 6.32 2.28
CA SER A 101 -2.64 6.73 2.09
C SER A 101 -3.67 5.72 2.61
N CYS A 102 -3.46 5.12 3.76
CA CYS A 102 -4.31 4.04 4.26
C CYS A 102 -4.59 4.09 5.77
N THR A 103 -4.52 5.27 6.39
CA THR A 103 -4.81 5.44 7.83
C THR A 103 -6.30 5.64 8.11
N SER A 104 -7.14 4.78 7.50
CA SER A 104 -8.59 4.74 7.66
C SER A 104 -9.05 3.30 7.90
N LEU A 105 -9.98 3.11 8.84
CA LEU A 105 -10.62 1.81 9.03
C LEU A 105 -11.71 1.62 7.97
N PRO A 106 -11.65 0.57 7.12
CA PRO A 106 -12.64 0.35 6.07
C PRO A 106 -13.92 -0.29 6.63
N ARG A 107 -14.59 0.42 7.56
CA ARG A 107 -15.81 -0.06 8.22
C ARG A 107 -16.73 1.08 8.67
N GLY A 108 -17.95 0.74 9.03
CA GLY A 108 -18.94 1.67 9.59
C GLY A 108 -19.50 2.66 8.57
N ALA A 109 -20.04 3.79 9.08
CA ALA A 109 -20.72 4.79 8.27
C ALA A 109 -19.82 5.42 7.19
N GLY A 110 -18.54 5.59 7.47
CA GLY A 110 -17.59 6.15 6.49
C GLY A 110 -17.44 5.27 5.25
N LEU A 111 -17.26 3.96 5.43
CA LEU A 111 -17.22 3.01 4.31
C LEU A 111 -18.55 2.94 3.59
N ALA A 112 -19.67 2.93 4.31
CA ALA A 112 -21.01 2.90 3.71
C ALA A 112 -21.26 4.13 2.83
N ALA A 113 -20.90 5.32 3.30
CA ALA A 113 -20.99 6.57 2.54
C ALA A 113 -20.07 6.52 1.29
N TYR A 114 -18.82 6.09 1.44
CA TYR A 114 -17.90 5.95 0.31
C TYR A 114 -18.46 5.00 -0.76
N ARG A 115 -18.96 3.82 -0.37
CA ARG A 115 -19.59 2.85 -1.30
C ARG A 115 -20.83 3.43 -1.96
N ALA A 116 -21.66 4.19 -1.24
CA ALA A 116 -22.84 4.84 -1.81
C ALA A 116 -22.46 5.87 -2.88
N ILE A 117 -21.45 6.69 -2.62
CA ILE A 117 -20.92 7.67 -3.58
C ILE A 117 -20.32 6.93 -4.80
N ALA A 118 -19.49 5.90 -4.56
CA ALA A 118 -18.88 5.12 -5.64
C ALA A 118 -19.94 4.51 -6.57
N ARG A 119 -21.00 3.90 -5.99
CA ARG A 119 -22.13 3.35 -6.76
C ARG A 119 -22.93 4.44 -7.50
N ALA A 120 -23.06 5.63 -6.93
CA ALA A 120 -23.72 6.74 -7.60
C ALA A 120 -22.91 7.20 -8.82
N VAL A 121 -21.59 7.31 -8.68
CA VAL A 121 -20.67 7.64 -9.78
C VAL A 121 -20.69 6.57 -10.87
N ASP A 122 -20.71 5.29 -10.47
CA ASP A 122 -20.76 4.16 -11.40
C ASP A 122 -22.03 4.09 -12.25
N ARG A 123 -23.12 4.75 -11.83
CA ARG A 123 -24.36 4.90 -12.62
C ARG A 123 -24.31 6.03 -13.64
N LEU A 124 -23.30 6.90 -13.60
CA LEU A 124 -23.13 7.97 -14.59
C LEU A 124 -22.68 7.40 -15.94
N PRO A 125 -22.88 8.15 -17.05
CA PRO A 125 -22.33 7.78 -18.34
C PRO A 125 -20.84 7.46 -18.24
N ASP A 126 -20.40 6.41 -18.95
CA ASP A 126 -19.02 5.89 -18.91
C ASP A 126 -18.55 5.58 -17.46
N ARG A 127 -19.49 5.18 -16.60
CA ARG A 127 -19.23 4.86 -15.18
C ARG A 127 -18.49 6.01 -14.46
N GLY A 128 -18.72 7.24 -14.86
CA GLY A 128 -18.10 8.44 -14.31
C GLY A 128 -16.60 8.57 -14.65
N MET A 129 -16.09 7.84 -15.63
CA MET A 129 -14.67 7.87 -16.00
C MET A 129 -14.20 9.25 -16.44
N TRP A 130 -15.09 10.07 -17.02
CA TRP A 130 -14.79 11.45 -17.35
C TRP A 130 -14.45 12.30 -16.11
N ILE A 131 -15.11 12.04 -14.95
CA ILE A 131 -14.78 12.68 -13.66
C ILE A 131 -13.38 12.24 -13.22
N THR A 132 -13.13 10.93 -13.24
CA THR A 132 -11.84 10.36 -12.89
C THR A 132 -10.71 10.96 -13.74
N LYS A 133 -10.88 11.02 -15.06
CA LYS A 133 -9.90 11.63 -15.97
C LYS A 133 -9.63 13.09 -15.63
N ARG A 134 -10.68 13.89 -15.39
CA ARG A 134 -10.53 15.30 -14.99
C ARG A 134 -9.77 15.48 -13.70
N ILE A 135 -10.05 14.63 -12.69
CA ILE A 135 -9.33 14.67 -11.41
C ILE A 135 -7.85 14.32 -11.62
N LEU A 136 -7.56 13.26 -12.38
CA LEU A 136 -6.18 12.86 -12.67
C LEU A 136 -5.44 13.95 -13.46
N GLU A 137 -6.06 14.55 -14.47
CA GLU A 137 -5.48 15.66 -15.24
C GLU A 137 -5.17 16.89 -14.38
N ALA A 138 -6.03 17.19 -13.41
CA ALA A 138 -5.86 18.34 -12.52
C ALA A 138 -4.84 18.11 -11.39
N THR A 139 -4.55 16.86 -11.05
CA THR A 139 -3.80 16.52 -9.83
C THR A 139 -2.49 15.78 -10.07
N ILE A 140 -2.40 14.98 -11.14
CA ILE A 140 -1.23 14.13 -11.42
C ILE A 140 -0.44 14.70 -12.59
N PRO A 141 0.89 14.84 -12.47
CA PRO A 141 1.77 15.22 -13.57
C PRO A 141 1.59 14.30 -14.79
N GLU A 142 1.82 14.82 -15.98
CA GLU A 142 1.61 14.08 -17.23
C GLU A 142 2.48 12.81 -17.28
N GLU A 143 3.71 12.89 -16.79
CA GLU A 143 4.68 11.79 -16.78
C GLU A 143 4.18 10.56 -16.01
N THR A 144 3.45 10.76 -14.91
CA THR A 144 2.95 9.64 -14.08
C THR A 144 1.49 9.29 -14.36
N ARG A 145 0.77 10.12 -15.12
CA ARG A 145 -0.67 9.91 -15.41
C ARG A 145 -0.91 8.72 -16.34
N SER A 146 -0.08 8.56 -17.36
CA SER A 146 -0.16 7.42 -18.29
C SER A 146 0.01 6.10 -17.57
N ASP A 147 0.94 6.02 -16.63
CA ASP A 147 1.23 4.81 -15.86
C ASP A 147 0.07 4.42 -14.96
N PHE A 148 -0.59 5.42 -14.35
CA PHE A 148 -1.74 5.20 -13.49
C PHE A 148 -2.91 4.54 -14.23
N ALA A 149 -3.04 4.77 -15.53
CA ALA A 149 -4.10 4.23 -16.38
C ALA A 149 -3.69 2.99 -17.18
N ALA A 150 -2.40 2.70 -17.30
CA ALA A 150 -1.86 1.72 -18.25
C ALA A 150 -2.36 0.27 -18.02
N GLY A 151 -2.64 -0.10 -16.75
CA GLY A 151 -3.21 -1.41 -16.41
C GLY A 151 -4.74 -1.45 -16.43
N GLY A 152 -5.40 -0.39 -16.89
CA GLY A 152 -6.85 -0.25 -16.84
C GLY A 152 -7.38 0.10 -15.45
N TYR A 153 -8.68 0.37 -15.40
CA TYR A 153 -9.39 0.70 -14.15
C TYR A 153 -10.29 -0.47 -13.74
N ALA A 154 -10.01 -1.09 -12.60
CA ALA A 154 -10.75 -2.24 -12.06
C ALA A 154 -12.12 -1.80 -11.49
N LEU A 155 -13.03 -1.35 -12.35
CA LEU A 155 -14.32 -0.81 -11.93
C LEU A 155 -15.26 -1.88 -11.35
N ASP A 156 -15.24 -3.09 -11.91
CA ASP A 156 -16.15 -4.17 -11.51
C ASP A 156 -15.76 -4.74 -10.14
N THR A 157 -14.47 -4.72 -9.82
CA THR A 157 -13.92 -5.24 -8.56
C THR A 157 -14.15 -4.30 -7.37
N GLN A 158 -14.41 -3.01 -7.60
CA GLN A 158 -14.39 -1.98 -6.55
C GLN A 158 -15.32 -2.28 -5.37
N ASP A 159 -16.60 -2.60 -5.62
CA ASP A 159 -17.56 -2.81 -4.54
C ASP A 159 -17.26 -4.10 -3.76
N THR A 160 -16.85 -5.15 -4.46
CA THR A 160 -16.43 -6.43 -3.87
C THR A 160 -15.18 -6.23 -3.01
N ALA A 161 -14.16 -5.54 -3.51
CA ALA A 161 -12.94 -5.28 -2.77
C ALA A 161 -13.21 -4.46 -1.50
N LEU A 162 -14.01 -3.39 -1.57
CA LEU A 162 -14.40 -2.61 -0.39
C LEU A 162 -15.16 -3.43 0.65
N GLY A 163 -16.04 -4.34 0.19
CA GLY A 163 -16.75 -5.27 1.08
C GLY A 163 -15.80 -6.24 1.78
N ASN A 164 -14.85 -6.78 1.05
CA ASN A 164 -13.83 -7.70 1.58
C ASN A 164 -12.89 -7.00 2.57
N LEU A 165 -12.45 -5.76 2.28
CA LEU A 165 -11.59 -5.00 3.20
C LEU A 165 -12.25 -4.74 4.56
N ALA A 166 -13.58 -4.66 4.62
CA ALA A 166 -14.32 -4.47 5.87
C ALA A 166 -14.17 -5.65 6.85
N THR A 167 -13.75 -6.82 6.38
CA THR A 167 -13.52 -8.02 7.21
C THR A 167 -12.17 -8.00 7.94
N LEU A 168 -11.24 -7.10 7.56
CA LEU A 168 -9.91 -7.03 8.15
C LEU A 168 -9.95 -6.45 9.56
N ASP A 169 -9.35 -7.14 10.52
CA ASP A 169 -9.08 -6.59 11.86
C ASP A 169 -7.77 -5.80 11.86
N LEU A 170 -7.84 -4.62 11.24
CA LEU A 170 -6.68 -3.73 11.11
C LEU A 170 -6.19 -3.19 12.46
N ALA A 171 -7.07 -3.00 13.43
CA ALA A 171 -6.65 -2.48 14.73
C ALA A 171 -5.70 -3.46 15.43
N THR A 172 -6.09 -4.72 15.49
CA THR A 172 -5.25 -5.79 16.04
C THR A 172 -3.98 -5.98 15.20
N ALA A 173 -4.09 -5.98 13.87
CA ALA A 173 -2.95 -6.14 12.99
C ALA A 173 -1.91 -5.04 13.21
N VAL A 174 -2.30 -3.76 13.16
CA VAL A 174 -1.40 -2.62 13.36
C VAL A 174 -0.71 -2.68 14.73
N ALA A 175 -1.44 -3.04 15.79
CA ALA A 175 -0.88 -3.17 17.14
C ALA A 175 0.18 -4.29 17.27
N ARG A 176 0.17 -5.27 16.36
CA ARG A 176 1.12 -6.39 16.34
C ARG A 176 2.36 -6.15 15.49
N ILE A 177 2.39 -5.13 14.65
CA ILE A 177 3.57 -4.82 13.81
C ILE A 177 4.74 -4.43 14.71
N ARG A 178 5.91 -5.01 14.45
CA ARG A 178 7.16 -4.76 15.20
C ARG A 178 8.31 -4.31 14.30
N VAL A 179 8.18 -4.45 12.99
CA VAL A 179 9.16 -3.95 12.04
C VAL A 179 9.06 -2.43 11.91
N PRO A 180 10.10 -1.74 11.44
CA PRO A 180 10.02 -0.34 11.05
C PRO A 180 8.79 -0.07 10.18
N LEU A 181 7.98 0.91 10.58
CA LEU A 181 6.70 1.23 9.94
C LEU A 181 6.62 2.72 9.65
N TRP A 182 6.32 3.06 8.41
CA TRP A 182 6.06 4.43 7.99
C TRP A 182 4.61 4.56 7.49
N PHE A 183 3.83 5.40 8.16
CA PHE A 183 2.59 5.92 7.62
C PHE A 183 2.90 7.15 6.79
N VAL A 184 2.57 7.12 5.49
CA VAL A 184 2.84 8.22 4.58
C VAL A 184 1.53 8.68 3.96
N ASN A 185 1.12 9.90 4.25
CA ASN A 185 -0.18 10.43 3.82
C ASN A 185 -0.02 11.77 3.10
N GLY A 186 -0.89 12.03 2.12
CA GLY A 186 -1.05 13.38 1.60
C GLY A 186 -1.70 14.30 2.64
N GLN A 187 -1.32 15.57 2.68
CA GLN A 187 -1.87 16.55 3.64
C GLN A 187 -3.40 16.64 3.56
N TRP A 188 -3.97 16.54 2.37
CA TRP A 188 -5.40 16.63 2.09
C TRP A 188 -6.01 15.27 1.73
N ASP A 189 -5.39 14.18 2.15
CA ASP A 189 -5.94 12.85 1.95
C ASP A 189 -7.18 12.65 2.83
N GLN A 190 -8.30 12.33 2.19
CA GLN A 190 -9.57 12.07 2.86
C GLN A 190 -9.58 10.78 3.69
N LEU A 191 -8.58 9.90 3.52
CA LEU A 191 -8.46 8.65 4.29
C LEU A 191 -7.56 8.77 5.54
N ARG A 192 -7.27 9.99 6.01
CA ARG A 192 -6.54 10.23 7.26
C ARG A 192 -7.41 10.21 8.52
N VAL A 193 -8.69 9.87 8.38
CA VAL A 193 -9.69 9.99 9.47
C VAL A 193 -9.36 9.23 10.74
N ASN A 194 -8.63 8.13 10.65
CA ASN A 194 -8.19 7.34 11.80
C ASN A 194 -6.68 7.44 12.09
N GLU A 195 -5.96 8.37 11.49
CA GLU A 195 -4.52 8.56 11.68
C GLU A 195 -4.10 8.63 13.16
N PRO A 196 -4.80 9.36 14.06
CA PRO A 196 -4.46 9.36 15.48
C PRO A 196 -4.61 7.98 16.16
N LEU A 197 -5.56 7.16 15.69
CA LEU A 197 -5.73 5.79 16.18
C LEU A 197 -4.56 4.91 15.73
N PHE A 198 -4.20 4.94 14.45
CA PHE A 198 -3.09 4.15 13.90
C PHE A 198 -1.77 4.48 14.61
N ARG A 199 -1.51 5.76 14.89
CA ARG A 199 -0.34 6.19 15.67
C ARG A 199 -0.33 5.66 17.11
N ARG A 200 -1.51 5.58 17.76
CA ARG A 200 -1.60 4.98 19.11
C ARG A 200 -1.39 3.47 19.10
N LEU A 201 -1.85 2.78 18.07
CA LEU A 201 -1.70 1.33 17.94
C LEU A 201 -0.25 0.93 17.60
N ALA A 202 0.46 1.77 16.86
CA ALA A 202 1.86 1.57 16.51
C ALA A 202 2.70 2.80 16.89
N PRO A 203 3.02 3.00 18.19
CA PRO A 203 3.71 4.21 18.66
C PRO A 203 5.16 4.32 18.14
N HIS A 204 5.74 3.23 17.66
CA HIS A 204 7.07 3.18 17.03
C HIS A 204 7.04 3.59 15.55
N ALA A 205 5.84 3.70 14.95
CA ALA A 205 5.72 4.08 13.55
C ALA A 205 6.01 5.58 13.34
N GLU A 206 6.69 5.87 12.27
CA GLU A 206 6.88 7.25 11.81
C GLU A 206 5.68 7.70 10.97
N LEU A 207 5.25 8.95 11.14
CA LEU A 207 4.24 9.57 10.30
C LEU A 207 4.86 10.66 9.44
N ILE A 208 4.75 10.49 8.13
CA ILE A 208 5.18 11.46 7.13
C ILE A 208 3.95 12.04 6.43
N VAL A 209 3.77 13.35 6.51
CA VAL A 209 2.68 14.04 5.82
C VAL A 209 3.25 14.87 4.68
N VAL A 210 2.90 14.50 3.45
CA VAL A 210 3.39 15.18 2.24
C VAL A 210 2.54 16.43 1.98
N PRO A 211 3.13 17.64 2.03
CA PRO A 211 2.37 18.88 1.92
C PRO A 211 1.78 19.08 0.51
N ARG A 212 0.61 19.72 0.47
CA ARG A 212 -0.09 20.07 -0.77
C ARG A 212 -0.38 18.90 -1.71
N THR A 213 -0.66 17.73 -1.14
CA THR A 213 -1.06 16.53 -1.89
C THR A 213 -2.30 15.89 -1.30
N THR A 214 -2.99 15.11 -2.12
CA THR A 214 -4.19 14.35 -1.79
C THR A 214 -3.89 12.85 -1.63
N HIS A 215 -4.91 12.01 -1.77
CA HIS A 215 -4.81 10.54 -1.71
C HIS A 215 -3.78 9.94 -2.69
N LEU A 216 -3.58 10.58 -3.84
CA LEU A 216 -2.69 10.09 -4.90
C LEU A 216 -1.26 10.68 -4.82
N PHE A 217 -0.80 11.02 -3.62
CA PHE A 217 0.47 11.74 -3.42
C PHE A 217 1.68 11.02 -4.05
N THR A 218 1.66 9.69 -4.13
CA THR A 218 2.73 8.88 -4.74
C THR A 218 2.94 9.22 -6.22
N ALA A 219 1.86 9.51 -6.94
CA ALA A 219 1.88 9.94 -8.33
C ALA A 219 1.99 11.48 -8.47
N MET A 220 1.46 12.25 -7.52
CA MET A 220 1.54 13.72 -7.52
C MET A 220 2.94 14.25 -7.22
N ARG A 221 3.70 13.56 -6.38
CA ARG A 221 5.04 13.95 -5.91
C ARG A 221 5.96 12.73 -5.86
N PRO A 222 6.25 12.08 -7.00
CA PRO A 222 7.04 10.85 -7.05
C PRO A 222 8.43 11.04 -6.44
N GLN A 223 9.06 12.21 -6.61
CA GLN A 223 10.39 12.49 -6.06
C GLN A 223 10.40 12.49 -4.52
N ILE A 224 9.33 13.01 -3.89
CA ILE A 224 9.20 12.97 -2.41
C ILE A 224 9.00 11.52 -1.96
N PHE A 225 8.18 10.75 -2.66
CA PHE A 225 7.98 9.36 -2.32
C PHE A 225 9.24 8.52 -2.53
N ASN A 226 10.02 8.79 -3.58
CA ASN A 226 11.33 8.17 -3.80
C ASN A 226 12.30 8.47 -2.64
N ALA A 227 12.28 9.68 -2.08
CA ALA A 227 13.07 9.99 -0.89
C ALA A 227 12.64 9.19 0.35
N VAL A 228 11.32 8.94 0.52
CA VAL A 228 10.81 8.07 1.59
C VAL A 228 11.25 6.62 1.38
N LEU A 229 11.22 6.10 0.16
CA LEU A 229 11.72 4.77 -0.15
C LEU A 229 13.20 4.62 0.22
N ARG A 230 14.02 5.59 -0.14
CA ARG A 230 15.45 5.60 0.24
C ARG A 230 15.67 5.66 1.74
N LEU A 231 14.89 6.49 2.47
CA LEU A 231 14.95 6.54 3.93
C LEU A 231 14.67 5.17 4.53
N ALA A 232 13.61 4.49 4.08
CA ALA A 232 13.24 3.18 4.58
C ALA A 232 14.32 2.12 4.25
N VAL A 233 14.86 2.12 3.04
CA VAL A 233 15.97 1.23 2.64
C VAL A 233 17.18 1.45 3.54
N ALA A 234 17.63 2.69 3.71
CA ALA A 234 18.78 3.02 4.56
C ALA A 234 18.57 2.61 6.03
N THR A 235 17.34 2.75 6.54
CA THR A 235 16.98 2.33 7.91
C THR A 235 17.12 0.82 8.08
N ILE A 236 16.64 0.04 7.10
CA ILE A 236 16.73 -1.43 7.13
C ILE A 236 18.19 -1.87 7.01
N GLU A 237 18.98 -1.27 6.13
CA GLU A 237 20.40 -1.59 5.96
C GLU A 237 21.22 -1.27 7.21
N ALA A 238 20.95 -0.14 7.84
CA ALA A 238 21.60 0.23 9.10
C ALA A 238 21.30 -0.78 10.23
N ALA A 239 20.04 -1.23 10.35
CA ALA A 239 19.66 -2.24 11.33
C ALA A 239 20.39 -3.58 11.13
N GLN A 240 20.63 -3.99 9.90
CA GLN A 240 21.40 -5.19 9.57
C GLN A 240 22.88 -5.07 9.96
N THR A 241 23.47 -3.92 9.71
CA THR A 241 24.90 -3.67 9.99
C THR A 241 25.17 -3.64 11.49
N THR A 242 24.21 -3.16 12.29
CA THR A 242 24.35 -3.07 13.76
C THR A 242 24.00 -4.37 14.50
N GLY A 243 23.60 -5.42 13.81
CA GLY A 243 23.15 -6.68 14.41
C GLY A 243 21.84 -6.58 15.20
N THR A 244 21.15 -5.45 15.13
CA THR A 244 19.85 -5.16 15.76
C THR A 244 18.66 -5.55 14.89
N ALA A 245 18.85 -6.39 13.87
CA ALA A 245 17.73 -7.05 13.22
C ALA A 245 16.94 -7.78 14.31
N ALA A 246 15.67 -7.40 14.48
CA ALA A 246 14.76 -8.09 15.40
C ALA A 246 14.72 -9.55 15.00
N GLY A 247 15.58 -10.35 15.63
CA GLY A 247 15.53 -11.80 15.52
C GLY A 247 14.15 -12.28 15.95
N PRO A 248 13.69 -13.43 15.48
CA PRO A 248 12.44 -14.00 15.98
C PRO A 248 12.53 -14.09 17.51
N ILE A 249 11.59 -13.44 18.20
CA ILE A 249 11.45 -13.57 19.66
C ILE A 249 11.24 -15.06 19.93
N PRO A 250 12.05 -15.71 20.82
CA PRO A 250 11.89 -17.11 21.12
C PRO A 250 10.46 -17.41 21.60
N PRO A 251 9.91 -18.59 21.32
CA PRO A 251 8.54 -18.95 21.68
C PRO A 251 8.26 -19.01 23.20
N GLU A 252 9.27 -18.88 24.04
CA GLU A 252 9.19 -19.04 25.51
C GLU A 252 8.67 -17.80 26.27
N GLU A 253 8.44 -16.65 25.60
CA GLU A 253 7.94 -15.44 26.24
C GLU A 253 6.42 -15.21 26.04
N TRP A 254 5.62 -16.26 25.85
CA TRP A 254 4.19 -16.18 25.52
C TRP A 254 3.26 -16.74 26.62
N GLU A 255 3.69 -16.81 27.88
CA GLU A 255 2.82 -17.12 29.01
C GLU A 255 2.18 -15.88 29.65
#